data_1f62853db1576b0713254825c1405319
#
_entry.id   1f62853db1576b0713254825c1405319
#
_cell.length_a   1.000
_cell.length_b   1.000
_cell.length_c   1.000
_cell.angle_alpha   90.00
_cell.angle_beta   90.00
_cell.angle_gamma   90.00
#
_symmetry.space_group_name_H-M   'P 1'
#
loop_
_entity.id
_entity.type
_entity.pdbx_description
1 polymer ?
#
loop_
_entity_poly.entity_id
_entity_poly.type
_entity_poly.pdbx_seq_one_letter_code
_entity_poly.pdbx_strand_id
1 'polypeptide(L)'
;MSRLNDMYKNEVAPALMKKFEYKSVMQIPKFDKIVINVGAGDAKDNSKVIDTIIDEITLISGQKAVPTYAKKSVANFKLRAGMKIGVKVTLRGDRMYEFMDRLFNFALPRVRDFKGINPNAFDGRGNYSLGLKEQLIFPEIEYDKVDKVRGMDIVFVTTANTDEEAKELLTLMGAPFAK
;
A
#
# COMPACT_ATOMS: atom_id res chain seq x y z
N MET A 1 -19.25 5.45 -6.25
CA MET A 1 -18.00 4.89 -6.85
C MET A 1 -16.91 5.89 -6.61
N SER A 2 -15.66 5.44 -6.42
CA SER A 2 -14.55 6.36 -6.20
C SER A 2 -14.10 7.00 -7.52
N ARG A 3 -13.62 8.24 -7.46
CA ARG A 3 -13.13 9.01 -8.62
C ARG A 3 -12.14 8.22 -9.47
N LEU A 4 -11.17 7.55 -8.83
CA LEU A 4 -10.16 6.75 -9.53
C LEU A 4 -10.72 5.48 -10.18
N ASN A 5 -11.78 4.89 -9.64
CA ASN A 5 -12.44 3.76 -10.28
C ASN A 5 -13.12 4.17 -11.59
N ASP A 6 -13.77 5.33 -11.58
CA ASP A 6 -14.40 5.89 -12.79
C ASP A 6 -13.34 6.30 -13.83
N MET A 7 -12.24 6.93 -13.40
CA MET A 7 -11.09 7.24 -14.24
C MET A 7 -10.47 5.97 -14.86
N TYR A 8 -10.30 4.89 -14.07
CA TYR A 8 -9.80 3.63 -14.60
C TYR A 8 -10.67 3.10 -15.74
N LYS A 9 -12.00 3.09 -15.57
CA LYS A 9 -12.93 2.55 -16.57
C LYS A 9 -13.01 3.40 -17.84
N ASN A 10 -13.02 4.73 -17.69
CA ASN A 10 -13.28 5.65 -18.78
C ASN A 10 -12.03 6.05 -19.57
N GLU A 11 -10.87 6.12 -18.91
CA GLU A 11 -9.65 6.67 -19.50
C GLU A 11 -8.51 5.64 -19.53
N VAL A 12 -8.21 5.00 -18.39
CA VAL A 12 -7.01 4.16 -18.25
C VAL A 12 -7.15 2.85 -19.01
N ALA A 13 -8.27 2.14 -18.88
CA ALA A 13 -8.49 0.86 -19.54
C ALA A 13 -8.46 0.97 -21.07
N PRO A 14 -9.12 1.96 -21.72
CA PRO A 14 -8.99 2.17 -23.16
C PRO A 14 -7.58 2.55 -23.60
N ALA A 15 -6.86 3.35 -22.82
CA ALA A 15 -5.48 3.73 -23.12
C ALA A 15 -4.53 2.52 -23.09
N LEU A 16 -4.64 1.67 -22.07
CA LEU A 16 -3.85 0.43 -21.96
C LEU A 16 -4.18 -0.55 -23.09
N MET A 17 -5.46 -0.70 -23.43
CA MET A 17 -5.88 -1.55 -24.54
C MET A 17 -5.25 -1.14 -25.87
N LYS A 18 -5.19 0.18 -26.13
CA LYS A 18 -4.57 0.72 -27.34
C LYS A 18 -3.04 0.58 -27.32
N LYS A 19 -2.39 0.80 -26.17
CA LYS A 19 -0.92 0.78 -26.07
C LYS A 19 -0.33 -0.61 -26.19
N PHE A 20 -0.97 -1.62 -25.57
CA PHE A 20 -0.50 -3.00 -25.54
C PHE A 20 -1.25 -3.92 -26.52
N GLU A 21 -2.14 -3.38 -27.34
CA GLU A 21 -2.88 -4.10 -28.40
C GLU A 21 -3.60 -5.37 -27.89
N TYR A 22 -4.23 -5.28 -26.70
CA TYR A 22 -4.94 -6.42 -26.14
C TYR A 22 -6.12 -6.84 -27.01
N LYS A 23 -6.27 -8.17 -27.19
CA LYS A 23 -7.36 -8.76 -27.99
C LYS A 23 -8.72 -8.78 -27.27
N SER A 24 -8.70 -8.72 -25.94
CA SER A 24 -9.89 -8.78 -25.10
C SER A 24 -9.81 -7.79 -23.96
N VAL A 25 -10.93 -7.19 -23.61
CA VAL A 25 -11.07 -6.30 -22.44
C VAL A 25 -10.70 -7.00 -21.12
N MET A 26 -10.84 -8.32 -21.05
CA MET A 26 -10.46 -9.11 -19.87
C MET A 26 -8.95 -9.25 -19.66
N GLN A 27 -8.13 -8.94 -20.69
CA GLN A 27 -6.66 -8.97 -20.58
C GLN A 27 -6.09 -7.68 -19.99
N ILE A 28 -6.88 -6.60 -19.97
CA ILE A 28 -6.42 -5.30 -19.47
C ILE A 28 -6.02 -5.43 -18.00
N PRO A 29 -4.82 -5.02 -17.62
CA PRO A 29 -4.39 -5.07 -16.24
C PRO A 29 -5.23 -4.17 -15.34
N LYS A 30 -5.58 -4.68 -14.17
CA LYS A 30 -6.35 -3.97 -13.14
C LYS A 30 -5.74 -4.20 -11.77
N PHE A 31 -6.09 -3.34 -10.82
CA PHE A 31 -5.74 -3.56 -9.42
C PHE A 31 -6.62 -4.66 -8.81
N ASP A 32 -5.99 -5.63 -8.17
CA ASP A 32 -6.68 -6.68 -7.40
C ASP A 32 -6.86 -6.25 -5.94
N LYS A 33 -5.78 -5.79 -5.32
CA LYS A 33 -5.76 -5.37 -3.92
C LYS A 33 -4.57 -4.45 -3.62
N ILE A 34 -4.69 -3.71 -2.51
CA ILE A 34 -3.57 -3.04 -1.87
C ILE A 34 -3.39 -3.67 -0.48
N VAL A 35 -2.17 -4.04 -0.16
CA VAL A 35 -1.81 -4.56 1.16
C VAL A 35 -0.93 -3.54 1.85
N ILE A 36 -1.34 -3.12 3.04
CA ILE A 36 -0.54 -2.26 3.92
C ILE A 36 -0.04 -3.14 5.06
N ASN A 37 1.25 -3.11 5.33
CA ASN A 37 1.89 -3.86 6.40
C ASN A 37 2.77 -2.95 7.25
N VAL A 38 2.69 -3.10 8.57
CA VAL A 38 3.57 -2.45 9.54
C VAL A 38 4.24 -3.51 10.38
N GLY A 39 5.58 -3.53 10.32
CA GLY A 39 6.38 -4.37 11.20
C GLY A 39 6.55 -3.72 12.58
N ALA A 40 6.21 -4.42 13.64
CA ALA A 40 6.33 -3.95 15.01
C ALA A 40 7.21 -4.88 15.84
N GLY A 41 8.52 -4.80 15.61
CA GLY A 41 9.51 -5.62 16.35
C GLY A 41 9.59 -5.30 17.84
N ASP A 42 9.17 -4.10 18.26
CA ASP A 42 9.07 -3.64 19.64
C ASP A 42 7.84 -4.18 20.39
N ALA A 43 6.85 -4.70 19.66
CA ALA A 43 5.63 -5.27 20.24
C ALA A 43 5.87 -6.54 21.07
N LYS A 44 7.04 -7.18 20.91
CA LYS A 44 7.44 -8.33 21.75
C LYS A 44 7.57 -7.98 23.22
N ASP A 45 7.98 -6.75 23.53
CA ASP A 45 8.18 -6.26 24.90
C ASP A 45 6.90 -5.56 25.44
N ASN A 46 6.08 -5.00 24.55
CA ASN A 46 4.84 -4.32 24.92
C ASN A 46 3.72 -4.59 23.90
N SER A 47 2.78 -5.45 24.28
CA SER A 47 1.67 -5.83 23.39
C SER A 47 0.68 -4.69 23.08
N LYS A 48 0.61 -3.64 23.92
CA LYS A 48 -0.26 -2.47 23.69
C LYS A 48 0.13 -1.69 22.43
N VAL A 49 1.40 -1.75 22.04
CA VAL A 49 1.91 -1.13 20.81
C VAL A 49 1.15 -1.64 19.57
N ILE A 50 0.81 -2.92 19.53
CA ILE A 50 0.03 -3.49 18.41
C ILE A 50 -1.37 -2.87 18.33
N ASP A 51 -2.02 -2.65 19.46
CA ASP A 51 -3.37 -2.09 19.49
C ASP A 51 -3.35 -0.63 18.97
N THR A 52 -2.34 0.16 19.38
CA THR A 52 -2.13 1.53 18.84
C THR A 52 -1.92 1.50 17.34
N ILE A 53 -1.07 0.61 16.82
CA ILE A 53 -0.83 0.50 15.36
C ILE A 53 -2.09 0.05 14.62
N ILE A 54 -2.90 -0.84 15.20
CA ILE A 54 -4.19 -1.25 14.62
C ILE A 54 -5.11 -0.05 14.46
N ASP A 55 -5.20 0.80 15.49
CA ASP A 55 -6.05 1.99 15.46
C ASP A 55 -5.54 3.00 14.41
N GLU A 56 -4.24 3.28 14.35
CA GLU A 56 -3.63 4.15 13.34
C GLU A 56 -3.90 3.65 11.91
N ILE A 57 -3.62 2.37 11.64
CA ILE A 57 -3.84 1.79 10.30
C ILE A 57 -5.33 1.71 9.96
N THR A 58 -6.19 1.52 10.95
CA THR A 58 -7.64 1.54 10.75
C THR A 58 -8.12 2.95 10.34
N LEU A 59 -7.59 4.01 10.96
CA LEU A 59 -7.88 5.39 10.57
C LEU A 59 -7.41 5.70 9.13
N ILE A 60 -6.17 5.32 8.80
CA ILE A 60 -5.59 5.55 7.47
C ILE A 60 -6.36 4.81 6.38
N SER A 61 -6.70 3.54 6.62
CA SER A 61 -7.28 2.66 5.60
C SER A 61 -8.80 2.72 5.50
N GLY A 62 -9.48 3.19 6.56
CA GLY A 62 -10.92 3.10 6.68
C GLY A 62 -11.47 1.68 6.87
N GLN A 63 -10.57 0.72 7.17
CA GLN A 63 -10.90 -0.68 7.40
C GLN A 63 -10.13 -1.21 8.60
N LYS A 64 -10.78 -1.98 9.47
CA LYS A 64 -10.13 -2.55 10.66
C LYS A 64 -8.92 -3.41 10.27
N ALA A 65 -7.75 -3.02 10.78
CA ALA A 65 -6.52 -3.76 10.56
C ALA A 65 -6.46 -5.00 11.47
N VAL A 66 -5.67 -6.00 11.05
CA VAL A 66 -5.52 -7.25 11.78
C VAL A 66 -4.07 -7.47 12.20
N PRO A 67 -3.82 -7.99 13.42
CA PRO A 67 -2.47 -8.31 13.85
C PRO A 67 -1.90 -9.49 13.06
N THR A 68 -0.61 -9.49 12.86
CA THR A 68 0.15 -10.61 12.28
C THR A 68 0.95 -11.31 13.36
N TYR A 69 1.01 -12.63 13.28
CA TYR A 69 1.60 -13.49 14.30
C TYR A 69 2.87 -14.17 13.80
N ALA A 70 3.83 -14.37 14.70
CA ALA A 70 5.03 -15.14 14.43
C ALA A 70 4.68 -16.60 14.15
N LYS A 71 5.14 -17.13 13.01
CA LYS A 71 4.90 -18.53 12.61
C LYS A 71 5.87 -19.51 13.30
N LYS A 72 7.08 -19.06 13.60
CA LYS A 72 8.14 -19.86 14.23
C LYS A 72 8.74 -19.13 15.42
N SER A 73 9.22 -19.89 16.40
CA SER A 73 10.01 -19.37 17.51
C SER A 73 11.44 -19.16 17.07
N VAL A 74 12.00 -17.98 17.37
CA VAL A 74 13.40 -17.64 17.07
C VAL A 74 14.04 -17.05 18.32
N ALA A 75 14.95 -17.81 18.96
CA ALA A 75 15.56 -17.45 20.24
C ALA A 75 16.37 -16.14 20.16
N ASN A 76 17.14 -15.93 19.08
CA ASN A 76 17.97 -14.74 18.89
C ASN A 76 17.13 -13.44 18.88
N PHE A 77 15.90 -13.48 18.42
CA PHE A 77 14.97 -12.34 18.41
C PHE A 77 14.01 -12.33 19.61
N LYS A 78 14.15 -13.26 20.55
CA LYS A 78 13.24 -13.46 21.69
C LYS A 78 11.77 -13.61 21.25
N LEU A 79 11.56 -14.26 20.10
CA LEU A 79 10.23 -14.51 19.53
C LEU A 79 9.75 -15.91 19.83
N ARG A 80 8.48 -16.04 20.19
CA ARG A 80 7.77 -17.31 20.30
C ARG A 80 6.67 -17.37 19.23
N ALA A 81 6.40 -18.57 18.72
CA ALA A 81 5.27 -18.79 17.82
C ALA A 81 3.97 -18.30 18.48
N GLY A 82 3.14 -17.61 17.70
CA GLY A 82 1.89 -17.01 18.19
C GLY A 82 2.01 -15.61 18.79
N MET A 83 3.21 -15.05 18.94
CA MET A 83 3.36 -13.66 19.37
C MET A 83 2.95 -12.70 18.25
N LYS A 84 2.26 -11.59 18.60
CA LYS A 84 1.93 -10.52 17.67
C LYS A 84 3.22 -9.75 17.31
N ILE A 85 3.51 -9.61 16.02
CA ILE A 85 4.76 -8.99 15.52
C ILE A 85 4.55 -7.87 14.50
N GLY A 86 3.33 -7.64 14.10
CA GLY A 86 2.99 -6.59 13.15
C GLY A 86 1.49 -6.47 12.94
N VAL A 87 1.13 -5.59 12.03
CA VAL A 87 -0.25 -5.30 11.66
C VAL A 87 -0.36 -5.23 10.15
N LYS A 88 -1.42 -5.76 9.58
CA LYS A 88 -1.71 -5.65 8.15
C LYS A 88 -3.18 -5.32 7.89
N VAL A 89 -3.42 -4.70 6.75
CA VAL A 89 -4.76 -4.55 6.17
C VAL A 89 -4.71 -4.83 4.68
N THR A 90 -5.77 -5.41 4.14
CA THR A 90 -5.91 -5.67 2.70
C THR A 90 -7.14 -4.93 2.20
N LEU A 91 -6.93 -3.99 1.29
CA LEU A 91 -7.97 -3.16 0.69
C LEU A 91 -8.33 -3.68 -0.70
N ARG A 92 -9.63 -3.69 -1.02
CA ARG A 92 -10.18 -4.08 -2.32
C ARG A 92 -11.34 -3.17 -2.71
N GLY A 93 -11.67 -3.15 -3.99
CA GLY A 93 -12.82 -2.40 -4.52
C GLY A 93 -12.71 -0.89 -4.27
N ASP A 94 -13.81 -0.23 -3.93
CA ASP A 94 -13.86 1.23 -3.78
C ASP A 94 -12.89 1.75 -2.70
N ARG A 95 -12.76 1.04 -1.58
CA ARG A 95 -11.81 1.44 -0.51
C ARG A 95 -10.35 1.44 -0.98
N MET A 96 -9.99 0.52 -1.86
CA MET A 96 -8.66 0.46 -2.47
C MET A 96 -8.40 1.69 -3.33
N TYR A 97 -9.34 2.07 -4.19
CA TYR A 97 -9.21 3.25 -5.04
C TYR A 97 -9.21 4.56 -4.26
N GLU A 98 -10.02 4.67 -3.22
CA GLU A 98 -10.03 5.84 -2.33
C GLU A 98 -8.71 5.99 -1.55
N PHE A 99 -8.18 4.88 -1.05
CA PHE A 99 -6.87 4.88 -0.40
C PHE A 99 -5.76 5.30 -1.37
N MET A 100 -5.78 4.78 -2.61
CA MET A 100 -4.82 5.14 -3.66
C MET A 100 -4.88 6.63 -4.00
N ASP A 101 -6.08 7.19 -4.11
CA ASP A 101 -6.30 8.63 -4.39
C ASP A 101 -5.69 9.50 -3.27
N ARG A 102 -5.96 9.17 -2.02
CA ARG A 102 -5.39 9.89 -0.87
C ARG A 102 -3.88 9.73 -0.78
N LEU A 103 -3.36 8.54 -1.05
CA LEU A 103 -1.93 8.29 -1.04
C LEU A 103 -1.19 9.14 -2.09
N PHE A 104 -1.64 9.15 -3.34
CA PHE A 104 -0.94 9.85 -4.42
C PHE A 104 -1.09 11.37 -4.34
N ASN A 105 -2.27 11.86 -4.01
CA ASN A 105 -2.57 13.30 -4.07
C ASN A 105 -2.36 14.04 -2.74
N PHE A 106 -2.44 13.36 -1.60
CA PHE A 106 -2.34 14.02 -0.29
C PHE A 106 -1.15 13.54 0.53
N ALA A 107 -0.91 12.23 0.64
CA ALA A 107 0.13 11.69 1.53
C ALA A 107 1.53 11.82 0.94
N LEU A 108 1.76 11.37 -0.30
CA LEU A 108 3.10 11.42 -0.92
C LEU A 108 3.67 12.84 -1.06
N PRO A 109 2.90 13.88 -1.45
CA PRO A 109 3.42 15.24 -1.50
C PRO A 109 3.88 15.79 -0.15
N ARG A 110 3.42 15.22 0.96
CA ARG A 110 3.82 15.60 2.33
C ARG A 110 5.10 14.92 2.81
N VAL A 111 5.61 13.93 2.05
CA VAL A 111 6.89 13.29 2.35
C VAL A 111 8.00 14.32 2.24
N ARG A 112 8.85 14.40 3.26
CA ARG A 112 10.01 15.30 3.25
C ARG A 112 10.96 14.94 2.11
N ASP A 113 11.38 15.97 1.34
CA ASP A 113 12.27 15.84 0.17
C ASP A 113 11.76 14.84 -0.87
N PHE A 114 10.43 14.82 -1.12
CA PHE A 114 9.83 13.92 -2.08
C PHE A 114 10.27 14.23 -3.51
N LYS A 115 10.93 13.26 -4.15
CA LYS A 115 11.41 13.33 -5.54
C LYS A 115 10.70 12.37 -6.49
N GLY A 116 9.63 11.75 -6.04
CA GLY A 116 8.93 10.68 -6.74
C GLY A 116 9.17 9.31 -6.12
N ILE A 117 8.32 8.35 -6.50
CA ILE A 117 8.43 6.95 -6.07
C ILE A 117 9.40 6.20 -6.99
N ASN A 118 10.05 5.15 -6.48
CA ASN A 118 11.05 4.39 -7.22
C ASN A 118 10.40 3.67 -8.42
N PRO A 119 10.84 3.95 -9.67
CA PRO A 119 10.27 3.32 -10.86
C PRO A 119 10.64 1.83 -11.04
N ASN A 120 11.56 1.30 -10.22
CA ASN A 120 12.11 -0.06 -10.35
C ASN A 120 11.72 -0.98 -9.16
N ALA A 121 10.72 -0.61 -8.36
CA ALA A 121 10.29 -1.40 -7.20
C ALA A 121 9.19 -2.42 -7.55
N PHE A 122 9.29 -3.04 -8.73
CA PHE A 122 8.43 -4.12 -9.18
C PHE A 122 9.04 -5.50 -8.88
N ASP A 123 8.20 -6.52 -8.79
CA ASP A 123 8.59 -7.90 -8.43
C ASP A 123 8.85 -8.84 -9.63
N GLY A 124 8.80 -8.35 -10.87
CA GLY A 124 8.89 -9.14 -12.10
C GLY A 124 7.56 -9.75 -12.56
N ARG A 125 6.48 -9.55 -11.81
CA ARG A 125 5.13 -10.07 -12.08
C ARG A 125 4.04 -9.00 -12.05
N GLY A 126 4.43 -7.75 -12.20
CA GLY A 126 3.50 -6.64 -12.25
C GLY A 126 2.97 -6.16 -10.89
N ASN A 127 3.56 -6.56 -9.77
CA ASN A 127 3.23 -5.99 -8.46
C ASN A 127 4.27 -4.93 -8.08
N TYR A 128 3.81 -3.88 -7.40
CA TYR A 128 4.64 -2.75 -7.00
C TYR A 128 4.68 -2.60 -5.48
N SER A 129 5.88 -2.38 -4.93
CA SER A 129 6.09 -2.21 -3.49
C SER A 129 6.60 -0.81 -3.18
N LEU A 130 5.92 -0.12 -2.26
CA LEU A 130 6.27 1.21 -1.78
C LEU A 130 6.54 1.17 -0.28
N GLY A 131 7.77 1.51 0.13
CA GLY A 131 8.12 1.71 1.55
C GLY A 131 7.95 3.17 1.94
N LEU A 132 7.19 3.43 3.00
CA LEU A 132 7.06 4.73 3.64
C LEU A 132 7.80 4.71 4.97
N LYS A 133 8.54 5.77 5.27
CA LYS A 133 9.33 5.88 6.51
C LYS A 133 8.50 6.34 7.71
N GLU A 134 7.43 7.09 7.46
CA GLU A 134 6.66 7.79 8.49
C GLU A 134 5.16 7.68 8.22
N GLN A 135 4.36 7.34 9.24
CA GLN A 135 2.90 7.36 9.15
C GLN A 135 2.31 8.77 9.22
N LEU A 136 3.09 9.75 9.68
CA LEU A 136 2.66 11.14 9.86
C LEU A 136 2.34 11.89 8.56
N ILE A 137 2.69 11.32 7.41
CA ILE A 137 2.33 11.87 6.10
C ILE A 137 0.82 11.82 5.83
N PHE A 138 0.11 10.92 6.51
CA PHE A 138 -1.34 10.81 6.39
C PHE A 138 -2.03 11.86 7.26
N PRO A 139 -2.92 12.70 6.67
CA PRO A 139 -3.60 13.77 7.40
C PRO A 139 -4.56 13.27 8.49
N GLU A 140 -4.96 12.00 8.44
CA GLU A 140 -5.83 11.35 9.42
C GLU A 140 -5.13 11.09 10.75
N ILE A 141 -3.80 11.12 10.77
CA ILE A 141 -2.99 10.87 11.97
C ILE A 141 -2.65 12.18 12.66
N GLU A 142 -3.09 12.33 13.89
CA GLU A 142 -2.76 13.47 14.75
C GLU A 142 -1.38 13.25 15.40
N TYR A 143 -0.48 14.20 15.21
CA TYR A 143 0.89 14.13 15.74
C TYR A 143 0.95 13.89 17.25
N ASP A 144 0.06 14.53 18.00
CA ASP A 144 0.04 14.46 19.47
C ASP A 144 -0.37 13.09 20.03
N LYS A 145 -1.00 12.24 19.20
CA LYS A 145 -1.46 10.90 19.59
C LYS A 145 -0.47 9.78 19.21
N VAL A 146 0.61 10.12 18.50
CA VAL A 146 1.57 9.15 18.01
C VAL A 146 2.66 8.89 19.04
N ASP A 147 2.74 7.66 19.52
CA ASP A 147 3.80 7.21 20.44
C ASP A 147 5.18 7.20 19.79
N LYS A 148 5.24 6.72 18.56
CA LYS A 148 6.49 6.51 17.84
C LYS A 148 6.27 6.60 16.33
N VAL A 149 7.20 7.26 15.65
CA VAL A 149 7.23 7.27 14.18
C VAL A 149 7.56 5.86 13.69
N ARG A 150 6.68 5.33 12.83
CA ARG A 150 6.81 4.00 12.22
C ARG A 150 6.66 4.07 10.72
N GLY A 151 7.48 3.27 10.05
CA GLY A 151 7.32 3.04 8.62
C GLY A 151 6.26 2.00 8.32
N MET A 152 5.85 1.97 7.07
CA MET A 152 4.92 0.97 6.54
C MET A 152 5.28 0.58 5.11
N ASP A 153 4.94 -0.64 4.75
CA ASP A 153 5.06 -1.13 3.38
C ASP A 153 3.68 -1.19 2.75
N ILE A 154 3.55 -0.61 1.56
CA ILE A 154 2.33 -0.61 0.77
C ILE A 154 2.61 -1.39 -0.52
N VAL A 155 1.89 -2.48 -0.72
CA VAL A 155 2.04 -3.34 -1.90
C VAL A 155 0.80 -3.24 -2.77
N PHE A 156 0.98 -2.81 -4.01
CA PHE A 156 -0.03 -2.79 -5.05
C PHE A 156 0.02 -4.11 -5.81
N VAL A 157 -1.01 -4.91 -5.68
CA VAL A 157 -1.15 -6.17 -6.41
C VAL A 157 -2.04 -5.94 -7.62
N THR A 158 -1.50 -6.23 -8.80
CA THR A 158 -2.20 -6.07 -10.07
C THR A 158 -2.40 -7.41 -10.76
N THR A 159 -3.20 -7.42 -11.81
CA THR A 159 -3.37 -8.56 -12.71
C THR A 159 -2.47 -8.48 -13.94
N ALA A 160 -1.53 -7.54 -13.99
CA ALA A 160 -0.56 -7.40 -15.07
C ALA A 160 0.35 -8.63 -15.14
N ASN A 161 0.76 -9.01 -16.33
CA ASN A 161 1.70 -10.11 -16.55
C ASN A 161 3.16 -9.65 -16.51
N THR A 162 3.39 -8.38 -16.84
CA THR A 162 4.73 -7.77 -16.89
C THR A 162 4.80 -6.51 -16.05
N ASP A 163 6.01 -6.14 -15.63
CA ASP A 163 6.24 -4.91 -14.88
C ASP A 163 5.99 -3.65 -15.72
N GLU A 164 6.17 -3.73 -17.04
CA GLU A 164 5.91 -2.63 -17.96
C GLU A 164 4.40 -2.29 -18.00
N GLU A 165 3.54 -3.31 -18.09
CA GLU A 165 2.10 -3.13 -18.03
C GLU A 165 1.65 -2.50 -16.71
N ALA A 166 2.20 -3.00 -15.59
CA ALA A 166 1.89 -2.48 -14.26
C ALA A 166 2.40 -1.04 -14.05
N LYS A 167 3.59 -0.72 -14.57
CA LYS A 167 4.15 0.63 -14.52
C LYS A 167 3.28 1.61 -15.28
N GLU A 168 2.84 1.23 -16.46
CA GLU A 168 1.95 2.08 -17.26
C GLU A 168 0.60 2.28 -16.58
N LEU A 169 0.02 1.19 -16.03
CA LEU A 169 -1.21 1.25 -15.25
C LEU A 169 -1.08 2.26 -14.09
N LEU A 170 -0.02 2.15 -13.29
CA LEU A 170 0.23 3.06 -12.17
C LEU A 170 0.46 4.51 -12.65
N THR A 171 1.19 4.70 -13.73
CA THR A 171 1.45 6.03 -14.32
C THR A 171 0.16 6.72 -14.75
N LEU A 172 -0.71 6.00 -15.48
CA LEU A 172 -2.02 6.53 -15.92
C LEU A 172 -2.97 6.79 -14.75
N MET A 173 -2.81 6.07 -13.64
CA MET A 173 -3.57 6.31 -12.40
C MET A 173 -3.01 7.47 -11.56
N GLY A 174 -1.95 8.13 -12.03
CA GLY A 174 -1.38 9.31 -11.37
C GLY A 174 -0.27 9.03 -10.35
N ALA A 175 0.35 7.85 -10.38
CA ALA A 175 1.49 7.54 -9.53
C ALA A 175 2.69 8.45 -9.86
N PRO A 176 3.25 9.20 -8.89
CA PRO A 176 4.33 10.15 -9.11
C PRO A 176 5.70 9.46 -9.14
N PHE A 177 6.03 8.78 -10.22
CA PHE A 177 7.35 8.17 -10.39
C PHE A 177 8.47 9.20 -10.47
N ALA A 178 9.63 8.88 -9.89
CA ALA A 178 10.85 9.66 -10.06
C ALA A 178 11.30 9.62 -11.53
N LYS A 179 11.75 10.77 -12.04
CA LYS A 179 12.27 10.91 -13.41
C LYS A 179 13.71 10.43 -13.49
#